data_dbf523d9355e2bb669b68cac130f3458
#
_entry.id   dbf523d9355e2bb669b68cac130f3458
#
_cell.length_a   1.000
_cell.length_b   1.000
_cell.length_c   1.000
_cell.angle_alpha   90.00
_cell.angle_beta   90.00
_cell.angle_gamma   90.00
#
_symmetry.space_group_name_H-M   'P 1'
#
loop_
_entity.id
_entity.type
_entity.pdbx_description
1 polymer ?
#
loop_
_entity_poly.entity_id
_entity_poly.type
_entity_poly.pdbx_seq_one_letter_code
_entity_poly.pdbx_strand_id
1 'polypeptide(L)'
;MYGVVTRNEEELDWPEFDRSFYEVKDVTGRAVEPVPSAVNMVSCFGDTAAGEAKPDLVPVSDEGEPATRDRPYFDWGYICPSRDRYRAGLLETISDCVAANGDVRLDDVGFPREEYCYCDHCEEGFAEWLADREGGDPADYDLREASDEDRFEWRASVITGFVADAADRIPGDVYLTLYPDPYPGHLYRRAGLDLDALAEYVDEFVVPLYDMAYSTTYWLEVIASGFRDALSKPFSVELYAVDVDVDALGHAAEVADEYAEDVYFGYDASQARATIRRMNADAQDGKTFGDV
;
A
#
# COMPACT_ATOMS: atom_id res chain seq x y z
N MET A 1 -0.98 -10.98 16.34
CA MET A 1 -2.19 -11.69 15.79
C MET A 1 -1.93 -12.15 14.37
N TYR A 2 -2.73 -13.12 13.86
CA TYR A 2 -2.58 -13.58 12.47
C TYR A 2 -3.83 -13.28 11.66
N GLY A 3 -3.65 -12.69 10.48
CA GLY A 3 -4.75 -12.35 9.59
C GLY A 3 -4.55 -12.83 8.16
N VAL A 4 -5.55 -12.60 7.32
CA VAL A 4 -5.51 -13.00 5.91
C VAL A 4 -5.96 -11.87 5.00
N VAL A 5 -5.36 -11.78 3.83
CA VAL A 5 -5.83 -10.97 2.70
C VAL A 5 -6.37 -11.92 1.63
N THR A 6 -7.64 -11.79 1.28
CA THR A 6 -8.29 -12.69 0.32
C THR A 6 -9.26 -11.95 -0.60
N ARG A 7 -9.62 -12.62 -1.70
CA ARG A 7 -10.66 -12.23 -2.68
C ARG A 7 -11.89 -13.12 -2.60
N ASN A 8 -11.93 -14.03 -1.62
CA ASN A 8 -12.97 -15.04 -1.48
C ASN A 8 -13.71 -14.87 -0.15
N GLU A 9 -14.98 -14.47 -0.20
CA GLU A 9 -15.82 -14.23 0.96
C GLU A 9 -15.97 -15.48 1.85
N GLU A 10 -15.92 -16.71 1.30
CA GLU A 10 -16.05 -17.96 2.06
C GLU A 10 -14.89 -18.21 3.02
N GLU A 11 -13.79 -17.47 2.88
CA GLU A 11 -12.57 -17.63 3.68
C GLU A 11 -12.50 -16.64 4.86
N LEU A 12 -13.33 -15.58 4.86
CA LEU A 12 -13.24 -14.48 5.80
C LEU A 12 -13.54 -14.88 7.26
N ASP A 13 -14.43 -15.84 7.46
CA ASP A 13 -14.88 -16.28 8.78
C ASP A 13 -14.13 -17.54 9.27
N TRP A 14 -12.99 -17.89 8.69
CA TRP A 14 -12.22 -19.04 9.16
C TRP A 14 -11.60 -18.74 10.54
N PRO A 15 -11.76 -19.66 11.52
CA PRO A 15 -11.44 -19.38 12.92
C PRO A 15 -9.94 -19.26 13.22
N GLU A 16 -9.08 -19.53 12.25
CA GLU A 16 -7.64 -19.38 12.38
C GLU A 16 -7.18 -17.93 12.18
N PHE A 17 -8.03 -17.08 11.61
CA PHE A 17 -7.71 -15.68 11.35
C PHE A 17 -8.36 -14.78 12.40
N ASP A 18 -7.53 -13.98 13.06
CA ASP A 18 -7.98 -12.95 14.01
C ASP A 18 -8.51 -11.71 13.26
N ARG A 19 -8.03 -11.48 12.03
CA ARG A 19 -8.42 -10.37 11.14
C ARG A 19 -8.42 -10.81 9.69
N SER A 20 -9.40 -10.34 8.93
CA SER A 20 -9.49 -10.59 7.50
C SER A 20 -9.58 -9.28 6.73
N PHE A 21 -8.84 -9.19 5.61
CA PHE A 21 -8.91 -8.12 4.63
C PHE A 21 -9.52 -8.67 3.34
N TYR A 22 -10.53 -7.96 2.82
CA TYR A 22 -11.19 -8.32 1.58
C TYR A 22 -10.87 -7.32 0.48
N GLU A 23 -10.27 -7.80 -0.61
CA GLU A 23 -9.86 -6.94 -1.71
C GLU A 23 -11.04 -6.57 -2.61
N VAL A 24 -11.65 -5.42 -2.33
CA VAL A 24 -12.80 -4.85 -3.06
C VAL A 24 -12.37 -4.35 -4.44
N LYS A 25 -11.24 -3.65 -4.53
CA LYS A 25 -10.67 -3.20 -5.80
C LYS A 25 -9.21 -3.59 -5.87
N ASP A 26 -8.79 -4.26 -6.95
CA ASP A 26 -7.43 -4.69 -7.19
C ASP A 26 -6.69 -3.87 -8.28
N VAL A 27 -5.39 -4.08 -8.42
CA VAL A 27 -4.51 -3.41 -9.41
C VAL A 27 -4.86 -3.68 -10.87
N THR A 28 -5.70 -4.69 -11.15
CA THR A 28 -6.18 -4.95 -12.51
C THR A 28 -7.34 -4.03 -12.89
N GLY A 29 -7.95 -3.37 -11.92
CA GLY A 29 -9.17 -2.58 -12.05
C GLY A 29 -10.45 -3.39 -11.85
N ARG A 30 -10.34 -4.68 -11.42
CA ARG A 30 -11.50 -5.45 -10.96
C ARG A 30 -12.02 -4.81 -9.68
N ALA A 31 -13.35 -4.63 -9.61
CA ALA A 31 -14.03 -4.19 -8.40
C ALA A 31 -15.21 -5.13 -8.08
N VAL A 32 -15.47 -5.32 -6.80
CA VAL A 32 -16.57 -6.13 -6.26
C VAL A 32 -17.28 -5.37 -5.14
N GLU A 33 -18.44 -5.86 -4.72
CA GLU A 33 -19.17 -5.26 -3.59
C GLU A 33 -18.37 -5.42 -2.28
N PRO A 34 -18.31 -4.39 -1.42
CA PRO A 34 -17.72 -4.48 -0.10
C PRO A 34 -18.47 -5.45 0.83
N VAL A 35 -17.77 -6.02 1.80
CA VAL A 35 -18.32 -6.99 2.76
C VAL A 35 -18.31 -6.45 4.20
N PRO A 36 -19.30 -6.82 5.04
CA PRO A 36 -19.35 -6.36 6.43
C PRO A 36 -18.46 -7.17 7.38
N SER A 37 -17.99 -8.34 6.98
CA SER A 37 -17.27 -9.30 7.84
C SER A 37 -15.75 -9.12 7.81
N ALA A 38 -15.22 -8.17 7.05
CA ALA A 38 -13.78 -7.94 6.92
C ALA A 38 -13.46 -6.45 6.74
N VAL A 39 -12.20 -6.08 6.98
CA VAL A 39 -11.65 -4.79 6.55
C VAL A 39 -11.61 -4.78 5.02
N ASN A 40 -12.33 -3.85 4.39
CA ASN A 40 -12.35 -3.73 2.94
C ASN A 40 -11.07 -3.05 2.44
N MET A 41 -10.41 -3.64 1.44
CA MET A 41 -9.15 -3.15 0.87
C MET A 41 -9.36 -2.59 -0.53
N VAL A 42 -8.78 -1.42 -0.80
CA VAL A 42 -8.91 -0.70 -2.06
C VAL A 42 -7.52 -0.38 -2.62
N SER A 43 -7.16 -0.96 -3.79
CA SER A 43 -6.02 -0.49 -4.58
C SER A 43 -6.36 0.89 -5.14
N CYS A 44 -5.62 1.92 -4.70
CA CYS A 44 -5.95 3.31 -5.02
C CYS A 44 -5.43 3.70 -6.41
N PHE A 45 -4.13 3.83 -6.58
CA PHE A 45 -3.55 4.31 -7.83
C PHE A 45 -2.94 3.19 -8.71
N GLY A 46 -3.03 1.93 -8.29
CA GLY A 46 -2.87 0.77 -9.15
C GLY A 46 -4.19 0.46 -9.87
N ASP A 47 -4.26 0.65 -11.21
CA ASP A 47 -5.47 0.36 -11.99
C ASP A 47 -5.17 0.21 -13.48
N THR A 48 -4.85 -1.01 -13.88
CA THR A 48 -4.51 -1.32 -15.28
C THR A 48 -5.67 -1.02 -16.23
N ALA A 49 -6.90 -1.42 -15.87
CA ALA A 49 -8.07 -1.24 -16.75
C ALA A 49 -8.42 0.24 -16.95
N ALA A 50 -8.34 1.07 -15.90
CA ALA A 50 -8.57 2.50 -16.04
C ALA A 50 -7.50 3.17 -16.90
N GLY A 51 -6.22 2.80 -16.72
CA GLY A 51 -5.12 3.31 -17.55
C GLY A 51 -5.23 2.94 -19.01
N GLU A 52 -5.60 1.69 -19.32
CA GLU A 52 -5.86 1.23 -20.70
C GLU A 52 -7.07 1.93 -21.34
N ALA A 53 -8.14 2.13 -20.57
CA ALA A 53 -9.35 2.80 -21.06
C ALA A 53 -9.17 4.32 -21.25
N LYS A 54 -8.30 4.94 -20.46
CA LYS A 54 -8.07 6.39 -20.43
C LYS A 54 -6.58 6.70 -20.26
N PRO A 55 -5.78 6.65 -21.34
CA PRO A 55 -4.34 6.88 -21.27
C PRO A 55 -3.92 8.26 -20.70
N ASP A 56 -4.81 9.25 -20.75
CA ASP A 56 -4.59 10.56 -20.14
C ASP A 56 -4.54 10.53 -18.59
N LEU A 57 -5.03 9.46 -17.98
CA LEU A 57 -4.91 9.25 -16.53
C LEU A 57 -3.55 8.68 -16.10
N VAL A 58 -2.79 8.09 -17.04
CA VAL A 58 -1.53 7.41 -16.75
C VAL A 58 -0.44 8.43 -16.42
N PRO A 59 0.36 8.23 -15.34
CA PRO A 59 1.51 9.07 -15.07
C PRO A 59 2.55 8.97 -16.20
N VAL A 60 3.19 10.08 -16.51
CA VAL A 60 4.31 10.12 -17.48
C VAL A 60 5.56 10.63 -16.81
N SER A 61 6.73 10.07 -17.22
CA SER A 61 8.03 10.52 -16.74
C SER A 61 8.39 11.89 -17.33
N ASP A 62 9.50 12.46 -16.90
CA ASP A 62 10.11 13.67 -17.47
C ASP A 62 10.52 13.49 -18.96
N GLU A 63 10.77 12.25 -19.41
CA GLU A 63 11.01 11.90 -20.80
C GLU A 63 9.73 11.62 -21.60
N GLY A 64 8.56 11.75 -20.98
CA GLY A 64 7.24 11.49 -21.58
C GLY A 64 6.85 10.02 -21.66
N GLU A 65 7.50 9.14 -20.91
CA GLU A 65 7.25 7.71 -20.91
C GLU A 65 6.12 7.33 -19.94
N PRO A 66 5.04 6.63 -20.39
CA PRO A 66 3.92 6.29 -19.53
C PRO A 66 4.25 5.16 -18.55
N ALA A 67 3.69 5.23 -17.34
CA ALA A 67 3.81 4.22 -16.28
C ALA A 67 2.84 3.05 -16.54
N THR A 68 3.17 2.19 -17.51
CA THR A 68 2.36 1.03 -17.92
C THR A 68 3.14 -0.27 -17.84
N ARG A 69 2.44 -1.40 -17.92
CA ARG A 69 3.01 -2.76 -17.92
C ARG A 69 3.98 -3.05 -19.07
N ASP A 70 4.07 -2.18 -20.06
CA ASP A 70 5.07 -2.28 -21.12
C ASP A 70 6.49 -1.97 -20.62
N ARG A 71 6.60 -1.40 -19.42
CA ARG A 71 7.89 -1.16 -18.76
C ARG A 71 8.28 -2.35 -17.88
N PRO A 72 9.54 -2.82 -17.94
CA PRO A 72 9.97 -4.07 -17.27
C PRO A 72 9.94 -4.02 -15.74
N TYR A 73 9.71 -2.85 -15.14
CA TYR A 73 9.67 -2.62 -13.70
C TYR A 73 8.28 -2.27 -13.17
N PHE A 74 7.23 -2.38 -14.01
CA PHE A 74 5.84 -2.22 -13.60
C PHE A 74 5.05 -3.51 -13.83
N ASP A 75 4.53 -4.08 -12.75
CA ASP A 75 3.71 -5.28 -12.80
C ASP A 75 2.25 -4.97 -13.19
N TRP A 76 1.82 -3.73 -12.99
CA TRP A 76 0.49 -3.20 -13.34
C TRP A 76 0.55 -1.78 -13.88
N GLY A 77 -0.59 -1.28 -14.38
CA GLY A 77 -0.75 0.10 -14.83
C GLY A 77 -1.07 1.03 -13.66
N TYR A 78 -0.51 2.23 -13.68
CA TYR A 78 -0.72 3.25 -12.67
C TYR A 78 -1.62 4.37 -13.15
N ILE A 79 -2.32 5.00 -12.20
CA ILE A 79 -3.08 6.24 -12.41
C ILE A 79 -2.37 7.37 -11.65
N CYS A 80 -2.31 8.54 -12.28
CA CYS A 80 -1.70 9.71 -11.68
C CYS A 80 -2.50 10.17 -10.44
N PRO A 81 -1.85 10.25 -9.26
CA PRO A 81 -2.53 10.60 -8.00
C PRO A 81 -3.13 12.00 -7.94
N SER A 82 -2.69 12.92 -8.80
CA SER A 82 -3.22 14.28 -8.85
C SER A 82 -4.55 14.42 -9.63
N ARG A 83 -5.06 13.35 -10.26
CA ARG A 83 -6.29 13.39 -11.08
C ARG A 83 -7.55 13.50 -10.22
N ASP A 84 -8.10 14.67 -10.03
CA ASP A 84 -9.26 14.96 -9.16
C ASP A 84 -10.45 14.05 -9.40
N ARG A 85 -10.82 13.84 -10.68
CA ARG A 85 -11.97 13.00 -11.01
C ARG A 85 -11.74 11.53 -10.63
N TYR A 86 -10.51 11.04 -10.75
CA TYR A 86 -10.19 9.67 -10.36
C TYR A 86 -10.16 9.54 -8.83
N ARG A 87 -9.55 10.50 -8.12
CA ARG A 87 -9.59 10.60 -6.66
C ARG A 87 -11.03 10.62 -6.14
N ALA A 88 -11.91 11.43 -6.73
CA ALA A 88 -13.31 11.48 -6.34
C ALA A 88 -14.00 10.11 -6.47
N GLY A 89 -13.74 9.36 -7.55
CA GLY A 89 -14.27 8.00 -7.73
C GLY A 89 -13.70 7.00 -6.69
N LEU A 90 -12.41 7.11 -6.33
CA LEU A 90 -11.84 6.31 -5.25
C LEU A 90 -12.49 6.62 -3.90
N LEU A 91 -12.71 7.89 -3.60
CA LEU A 91 -13.37 8.32 -2.36
C LEU A 91 -14.83 7.86 -2.29
N GLU A 92 -15.54 7.71 -3.42
CA GLU A 92 -16.85 7.07 -3.49
C GLU A 92 -16.74 5.56 -3.16
N THR A 93 -15.78 4.86 -3.77
CA THR A 93 -15.51 3.43 -3.46
C THR A 93 -15.17 3.23 -1.97
N ILE A 94 -14.36 4.09 -1.38
CA ILE A 94 -14.03 4.08 0.05
C ILE A 94 -15.30 4.30 0.90
N SER A 95 -16.18 5.21 0.49
CA SER A 95 -17.47 5.44 1.18
C SER A 95 -18.39 4.22 1.12
N ASP A 96 -18.39 3.47 0.00
CA ASP A 96 -19.11 2.21 -0.12
C ASP A 96 -18.52 1.13 0.80
N CYS A 97 -17.19 1.06 0.92
CA CYS A 97 -16.49 0.19 1.87
C CYS A 97 -16.90 0.52 3.31
N VAL A 98 -16.90 1.80 3.68
CA VAL A 98 -17.30 2.30 5.00
C VAL A 98 -18.77 1.96 5.30
N ALA A 99 -19.65 2.00 4.32
CA ALA A 99 -21.06 1.63 4.51
C ALA A 99 -21.23 0.14 4.87
N ALA A 100 -20.31 -0.72 4.48
CA ALA A 100 -20.31 -2.14 4.80
C ALA A 100 -19.54 -2.44 6.11
N ASN A 101 -18.35 -1.85 6.28
CA ASN A 101 -17.48 -2.00 7.45
C ASN A 101 -16.77 -0.67 7.72
N GLY A 102 -16.68 -0.24 8.98
CA GLY A 102 -16.10 1.05 9.35
C GLY A 102 -14.60 1.19 9.10
N ASP A 103 -13.88 0.07 9.01
CA ASP A 103 -12.42 0.03 8.81
C ASP A 103 -12.08 -0.15 7.32
N VAL A 104 -11.04 0.52 6.83
CA VAL A 104 -10.62 0.42 5.43
C VAL A 104 -9.11 0.35 5.31
N ARG A 105 -8.62 -0.51 4.40
CA ARG A 105 -7.21 -0.56 4.00
C ARG A 105 -7.04 0.10 2.63
N LEU A 106 -6.17 1.11 2.59
CA LEU A 106 -5.73 1.80 1.39
C LEU A 106 -4.45 1.13 0.87
N ASP A 107 -4.50 0.62 -0.35
CA ASP A 107 -3.38 -0.03 -1.01
C ASP A 107 -2.94 0.76 -2.25
N ASP A 108 -1.72 0.56 -2.74
CA ASP A 108 -1.15 1.25 -3.90
C ASP A 108 -1.30 2.78 -3.85
N VAL A 109 -1.13 3.35 -2.67
CA VAL A 109 -1.16 4.81 -2.48
C VAL A 109 0.21 5.38 -2.78
N GLY A 110 0.30 6.22 -3.81
CA GLY A 110 1.54 6.90 -4.15
C GLY A 110 1.76 7.10 -5.65
N PHE A 111 2.77 7.89 -5.97
CA PHE A 111 3.31 7.95 -7.31
C PHE A 111 4.08 6.66 -7.63
N PRO A 112 4.15 6.22 -8.90
CA PRO A 112 4.74 4.91 -9.22
C PRO A 112 6.24 4.84 -8.95
N ARG A 113 6.97 5.93 -9.19
CA ARG A 113 8.42 6.04 -8.96
C ARG A 113 8.85 7.50 -8.87
N GLU A 114 10.13 7.73 -8.53
CA GLU A 114 10.73 9.07 -8.41
C GLU A 114 10.62 9.90 -9.70
N GLU A 115 10.77 9.26 -10.86
CA GLU A 115 10.72 9.88 -12.19
C GLU A 115 9.31 10.26 -12.67
N TYR A 116 8.26 10.05 -11.86
CA TYR A 116 6.85 10.35 -12.19
C TYR A 116 6.24 11.29 -11.15
N CYS A 117 5.25 12.17 -11.45
CA CYS A 117 4.61 12.38 -12.73
C CYS A 117 4.91 13.78 -13.27
N TYR A 118 5.07 13.88 -14.58
CA TYR A 118 5.30 15.13 -15.33
C TYR A 118 4.22 15.32 -16.41
N CYS A 119 3.00 14.81 -16.20
CA CYS A 119 1.89 15.11 -17.10
C CYS A 119 1.43 16.57 -16.95
N ASP A 120 0.78 17.13 -17.97
CA ASP A 120 0.35 18.54 -17.99
C ASP A 120 -0.41 18.92 -16.70
N HIS A 121 -1.28 18.04 -16.20
CA HIS A 121 -2.02 18.28 -14.95
C HIS A 121 -1.12 18.36 -13.71
N CYS A 122 -0.08 17.52 -13.64
CA CYS A 122 0.92 17.60 -12.57
C CYS A 122 1.77 18.85 -12.66
N GLU A 123 2.14 19.29 -13.86
CA GLU A 123 2.90 20.51 -14.07
C GLU A 123 2.05 21.76 -13.67
N GLU A 124 0.77 21.78 -14.04
CA GLU A 124 -0.16 22.83 -13.61
C GLU A 124 -0.30 22.85 -12.08
N GLY A 125 -0.59 21.71 -11.46
CA GLY A 125 -0.76 21.65 -9.99
C GLY A 125 0.52 21.96 -9.20
N PHE A 126 1.68 21.62 -9.75
CA PHE A 126 2.96 21.97 -9.13
C PHE A 126 3.25 23.48 -9.23
N ALA A 127 2.94 24.11 -10.37
CA ALA A 127 3.05 25.56 -10.53
C ALA A 127 2.11 26.32 -9.58
N GLU A 128 0.86 25.85 -9.42
CA GLU A 128 -0.09 26.42 -8.47
C GLU A 128 0.44 26.29 -7.02
N TRP A 129 0.97 25.14 -6.65
CA TRP A 129 1.52 24.90 -5.32
C TRP A 129 2.73 25.80 -5.02
N LEU A 130 3.63 26.01 -6.00
CA LEU A 130 4.74 26.95 -5.88
C LEU A 130 4.24 28.40 -5.69
N ALA A 131 3.25 28.81 -6.48
CA ALA A 131 2.67 30.15 -6.39
C ALA A 131 1.98 30.40 -5.04
N ASP A 132 1.29 29.42 -4.49
CA ASP A 132 0.67 29.51 -3.17
C ASP A 132 1.71 29.63 -2.05
N ARG A 133 2.83 28.92 -2.18
CA ARG A 133 3.91 28.92 -1.18
C ARG A 133 4.77 30.20 -1.22
N GLU A 134 5.13 30.65 -2.41
CA GLU A 134 6.08 31.76 -2.59
C GLU A 134 5.42 33.10 -2.90
N GLY A 135 4.17 33.06 -3.32
CA GLY A 135 3.40 34.22 -3.82
C GLY A 135 3.72 34.51 -5.27
N GLY A 136 2.72 34.73 -6.09
CA GLY A 136 2.90 35.04 -7.51
C GLY A 136 1.80 34.47 -8.38
N ASP A 137 2.01 34.53 -9.71
CA ASP A 137 1.13 33.89 -10.68
C ASP A 137 1.77 32.52 -11.07
N PRO A 138 1.02 31.44 -11.08
CA PRO A 138 1.54 30.12 -11.53
C PRO A 138 2.25 30.16 -12.89
N ALA A 139 1.81 31.04 -13.80
CA ALA A 139 2.40 31.21 -15.13
C ALA A 139 3.81 31.83 -15.13
N ASP A 140 4.22 32.45 -14.03
CA ASP A 140 5.53 33.10 -13.91
C ASP A 140 6.65 32.13 -13.51
N TYR A 141 6.32 30.89 -13.10
CA TYR A 141 7.30 29.89 -12.66
C TYR A 141 7.88 29.09 -13.82
N ASP A 142 9.20 29.09 -13.98
CA ASP A 142 9.90 28.12 -14.83
C ASP A 142 10.13 26.83 -14.04
N LEU A 143 9.25 25.84 -14.21
CA LEU A 143 9.29 24.58 -13.48
C LEU A 143 10.57 23.75 -13.69
N ARG A 144 11.38 24.09 -14.71
CA ARG A 144 12.71 23.50 -14.93
C ARG A 144 13.78 24.07 -14.00
N GLU A 145 13.52 25.22 -13.39
CA GLU A 145 14.40 25.84 -12.40
C GLU A 145 14.00 25.45 -10.96
N ALA A 146 12.81 24.84 -10.77
CA ALA A 146 12.38 24.32 -9.47
C ALA A 146 13.29 23.20 -9.00
N SER A 147 13.52 23.11 -7.70
CA SER A 147 14.33 22.03 -7.13
C SER A 147 13.59 20.71 -7.11
N ASP A 148 14.33 19.59 -7.13
CA ASP A 148 13.76 18.25 -6.93
C ASP A 148 13.05 18.14 -5.57
N GLU A 149 13.57 18.81 -4.55
CA GLU A 149 12.98 18.82 -3.21
C GLU A 149 11.60 19.49 -3.19
N ASP A 150 11.41 20.62 -3.91
CA ASP A 150 10.10 21.25 -4.06
C ASP A 150 9.10 20.32 -4.73
N ARG A 151 9.54 19.56 -5.73
CA ARG A 151 8.70 18.56 -6.41
C ARG A 151 8.34 17.40 -5.50
N PHE A 152 9.29 16.90 -4.70
CA PHE A 152 9.01 15.85 -3.72
C PHE A 152 8.03 16.33 -2.64
N GLU A 153 8.20 17.55 -2.15
CA GLU A 153 7.30 18.15 -1.16
C GLU A 153 5.86 18.32 -1.72
N TRP A 154 5.74 18.81 -2.96
CA TRP A 154 4.46 18.87 -3.64
C TRP A 154 3.82 17.48 -3.80
N ARG A 155 4.56 16.47 -4.27
CA ARG A 155 4.06 15.09 -4.40
C ARG A 155 3.60 14.53 -3.06
N ALA A 156 4.35 14.77 -2.00
CA ALA A 156 3.97 14.37 -0.66
C ALA A 156 2.68 15.06 -0.20
N SER A 157 2.51 16.35 -0.52
CA SER A 157 1.26 17.07 -0.21
C SER A 157 0.05 16.50 -0.96
N VAL A 158 0.21 16.08 -2.22
CA VAL A 158 -0.84 15.43 -3.02
C VAL A 158 -1.27 14.11 -2.39
N ILE A 159 -0.31 13.28 -1.98
CA ILE A 159 -0.60 11.97 -1.37
C ILE A 159 -1.20 12.13 0.03
N THR A 160 -0.60 12.95 0.88
CA THR A 160 -1.11 13.22 2.23
C THR A 160 -2.53 13.81 2.17
N GLY A 161 -2.79 14.74 1.24
CA GLY A 161 -4.12 15.29 1.03
C GLY A 161 -5.16 14.25 0.61
N PHE A 162 -4.79 13.26 -0.24
CA PHE A 162 -5.69 12.17 -0.59
C PHE A 162 -5.99 11.26 0.61
N VAL A 163 -4.95 10.90 1.40
CA VAL A 163 -5.13 10.06 2.59
C VAL A 163 -5.98 10.77 3.65
N ALA A 164 -5.78 12.08 3.84
CA ALA A 164 -6.63 12.89 4.73
C ALA A 164 -8.09 12.90 4.28
N ASP A 165 -8.36 13.12 2.98
CA ASP A 165 -9.71 13.07 2.39
C ASP A 165 -10.37 11.69 2.56
N ALA A 166 -9.60 10.61 2.54
CA ALA A 166 -10.07 9.25 2.78
C ALA A 166 -10.36 9.03 4.26
N ALA A 167 -9.43 9.41 5.15
CA ALA A 167 -9.56 9.28 6.60
C ALA A 167 -10.77 10.04 7.14
N ASP A 168 -11.08 11.23 6.60
CA ASP A 168 -12.29 12.00 6.95
C ASP A 168 -13.60 11.23 6.70
N ARG A 169 -13.59 10.19 5.86
CA ARG A 169 -14.73 9.33 5.55
C ARG A 169 -14.77 8.06 6.36
N ILE A 170 -13.62 7.62 6.89
CA ILE A 170 -13.45 6.33 7.58
C ILE A 170 -13.64 6.56 9.08
N PRO A 171 -14.74 6.09 9.68
CA PRO A 171 -14.99 6.28 11.11
C PRO A 171 -14.24 5.30 12.02
N GLY A 172 -13.67 4.25 11.46
CA GLY A 172 -12.89 3.21 12.12
C GLY A 172 -11.40 3.35 11.84
N ASP A 173 -10.68 2.22 11.83
CA ASP A 173 -9.25 2.19 11.63
C ASP A 173 -8.88 2.35 10.13
N VAL A 174 -7.88 3.18 9.88
CA VAL A 174 -7.27 3.40 8.56
C VAL A 174 -5.97 2.61 8.47
N TYR A 175 -5.93 1.63 7.57
CA TYR A 175 -4.72 0.88 7.24
C TYR A 175 -4.11 1.42 5.95
N LEU A 176 -2.79 1.60 5.91
CA LEU A 176 -2.09 2.07 4.72
C LEU A 176 -0.95 1.12 4.35
N THR A 177 -1.00 0.56 3.14
CA THR A 177 0.10 -0.27 2.62
C THR A 177 1.27 0.59 2.15
N LEU A 178 2.48 0.21 2.58
CA LEU A 178 3.74 0.84 2.19
C LEU A 178 4.52 -0.04 1.22
N TYR A 179 5.41 0.55 0.41
CA TYR A 179 6.44 -0.23 -0.28
C TYR A 179 7.48 -0.74 0.74
N PRO A 180 8.08 -1.93 0.54
CA PRO A 180 9.02 -2.54 1.49
C PRO A 180 10.42 -1.92 1.46
N ASP A 181 10.50 -0.61 1.66
CA ASP A 181 11.73 0.17 1.65
C ASP A 181 11.81 1.07 2.89
N PRO A 182 12.51 0.63 3.96
CA PRO A 182 12.60 1.37 5.22
C PRO A 182 13.70 2.45 5.21
N TYR A 183 14.43 2.64 4.12
CA TYR A 183 15.51 3.61 4.10
C TYR A 183 14.97 5.05 4.19
N PRO A 184 15.56 5.88 5.06
CA PRO A 184 15.10 7.24 5.30
C PRO A 184 14.95 8.07 4.01
N GLY A 185 13.76 8.62 3.79
CA GLY A 185 13.44 9.47 2.64
C GLY A 185 13.22 8.74 1.30
N HIS A 186 13.41 7.40 1.23
CA HIS A 186 13.18 6.70 -0.03
C HIS A 186 11.69 6.67 -0.42
N LEU A 187 10.80 6.35 0.51
CA LEU A 187 9.36 6.35 0.26
C LEU A 187 8.83 7.74 -0.08
N TYR A 188 9.36 8.77 0.59
CA TYR A 188 9.05 10.16 0.31
C TYR A 188 9.40 10.55 -1.14
N ARG A 189 10.64 10.30 -1.57
CA ARG A 189 11.09 10.61 -2.94
C ARG A 189 10.42 9.74 -3.98
N ARG A 190 10.36 8.42 -3.74
CA ARG A 190 9.82 7.46 -4.69
C ARG A 190 8.33 7.69 -4.95
N ALA A 191 7.54 7.83 -3.89
CA ALA A 191 6.08 7.71 -3.99
C ALA A 191 5.30 8.91 -3.41
N GLY A 192 5.99 9.89 -2.82
CA GLY A 192 5.33 10.98 -2.10
C GLY A 192 4.76 10.54 -0.74
N LEU A 193 5.31 9.47 -0.14
CA LEU A 193 4.86 8.97 1.16
C LEU A 193 5.69 9.64 2.27
N ASP A 194 5.18 10.73 2.80
CA ASP A 194 5.68 11.38 4.02
C ASP A 194 5.12 10.63 5.23
N LEU A 195 5.93 9.75 5.81
CA LEU A 195 5.49 8.86 6.89
C LEU A 195 5.04 9.61 8.14
N ASP A 196 5.67 10.73 8.46
CA ASP A 196 5.31 11.54 9.63
C ASP A 196 3.97 12.25 9.41
N ALA A 197 3.76 12.85 8.23
CA ALA A 197 2.52 13.49 7.88
C ALA A 197 1.35 12.48 7.74
N LEU A 198 1.61 11.31 7.15
CA LEU A 198 0.62 10.23 7.00
C LEU A 198 0.22 9.63 8.34
N ALA A 199 1.12 9.59 9.33
CA ALA A 199 0.82 9.09 10.67
C ALA A 199 -0.26 9.90 11.40
N GLU A 200 -0.59 11.11 10.96
CA GLU A 200 -1.72 11.89 11.50
C GLU A 200 -3.07 11.29 11.11
N TYR A 201 -3.15 10.55 10.00
CA TYR A 201 -4.39 10.05 9.39
C TYR A 201 -4.51 8.53 9.38
N VAL A 202 -3.42 7.80 9.67
CA VAL A 202 -3.33 6.33 9.59
C VAL A 202 -3.21 5.75 11.00
N ASP A 203 -3.92 4.66 11.26
CA ASP A 203 -3.85 3.94 12.54
C ASP A 203 -2.78 2.85 12.50
N GLU A 204 -2.64 2.16 11.36
CA GLU A 204 -1.67 1.08 11.17
C GLU A 204 -1.11 1.08 9.75
N PHE A 205 0.21 0.94 9.64
CA PHE A 205 0.86 0.69 8.35
C PHE A 205 0.95 -0.81 8.07
N VAL A 206 0.84 -1.21 6.80
CA VAL A 206 1.03 -2.61 6.37
C VAL A 206 2.19 -2.68 5.39
N VAL A 207 3.16 -3.54 5.68
CA VAL A 207 4.37 -3.70 4.87
C VAL A 207 4.38 -5.07 4.21
N PRO A 208 4.19 -5.17 2.88
CA PRO A 208 4.26 -6.43 2.16
C PRO A 208 5.72 -6.88 2.02
N LEU A 209 6.08 -7.99 2.65
CA LEU A 209 7.39 -8.63 2.55
C LEU A 209 7.27 -9.95 1.79
N TYR A 210 7.03 -9.83 0.48
CA TYR A 210 6.71 -10.94 -0.39
C TYR A 210 7.98 -11.66 -0.89
N ASP A 211 7.98 -12.99 -0.75
CA ASP A 211 8.94 -13.90 -1.36
C ASP A 211 8.20 -15.14 -1.87
N MET A 212 8.72 -15.76 -2.90
CA MET A 212 8.14 -16.98 -3.48
C MET A 212 8.53 -18.25 -2.73
N ALA A 213 9.47 -18.20 -1.79
CA ALA A 213 9.99 -19.38 -1.12
C ALA A 213 10.40 -19.18 0.34
N TYR A 214 10.65 -17.96 0.79
CA TYR A 214 11.22 -17.65 2.12
C TYR A 214 12.42 -18.51 2.51
N SER A 215 13.25 -18.84 1.54
CA SER A 215 14.44 -19.71 1.74
C SER A 215 15.45 -19.11 2.71
N THR A 216 15.38 -17.80 2.94
CA THR A 216 16.14 -17.06 3.94
C THR A 216 15.30 -15.88 4.43
N THR A 217 15.33 -15.59 5.72
CA THR A 217 14.56 -14.54 6.37
C THR A 217 15.39 -13.32 6.75
N TYR A 218 16.70 -13.33 6.50
CA TYR A 218 17.59 -12.22 6.87
C TYR A 218 17.15 -10.86 6.27
N TRP A 219 16.73 -10.85 5.01
CA TRP A 219 16.27 -9.63 4.35
C TRP A 219 14.94 -9.11 4.96
N LEU A 220 14.03 -10.03 5.34
CA LEU A 220 12.78 -9.73 6.01
C LEU A 220 13.05 -9.07 7.38
N GLU A 221 13.94 -9.67 8.17
CA GLU A 221 14.39 -9.12 9.46
C GLU A 221 14.94 -7.70 9.30
N VAL A 222 15.83 -7.47 8.33
CA VAL A 222 16.42 -6.15 8.07
C VAL A 222 15.36 -5.11 7.72
N ILE A 223 14.41 -5.46 6.84
CA ILE A 223 13.36 -4.52 6.42
C ILE A 223 12.38 -4.27 7.57
N ALA A 224 11.90 -5.30 8.26
CA ALA A 224 10.97 -5.15 9.37
C ALA A 224 11.59 -4.35 10.53
N SER A 225 12.86 -4.62 10.87
CA SER A 225 13.60 -3.83 11.85
C SER A 225 13.72 -2.35 11.44
N GLY A 226 13.97 -2.09 10.15
CA GLY A 226 14.06 -0.72 9.64
C GLY A 226 12.73 0.03 9.77
N PHE A 227 11.60 -0.61 9.51
CA PHE A 227 10.28 0.00 9.69
C PHE A 227 9.95 0.21 11.17
N ARG A 228 10.29 -0.73 12.05
CA ARG A 228 10.13 -0.54 13.49
C ARG A 228 10.87 0.70 14.00
N ASP A 229 12.06 0.98 13.46
CA ASP A 229 12.85 2.15 13.82
C ASP A 229 12.34 3.45 13.17
N ALA A 230 11.69 3.38 12.00
CA ALA A 230 11.26 4.53 11.21
C ALA A 230 9.82 4.99 11.52
N LEU A 231 8.92 4.08 11.87
CA LEU A 231 7.50 4.39 12.04
C LEU A 231 7.16 4.81 13.47
N SER A 232 6.35 5.85 13.60
CA SER A 232 5.77 6.31 14.87
C SER A 232 4.43 5.64 15.21
N LYS A 233 3.83 4.92 14.28
CA LYS A 233 2.59 4.16 14.41
C LYS A 233 2.86 2.66 14.35
N PRO A 234 1.96 1.82 14.84
CA PRO A 234 2.02 0.37 14.65
C PRO A 234 2.14 0.01 13.17
N PHE A 235 2.85 -1.07 12.90
CA PHE A 235 2.86 -1.65 11.56
C PHE A 235 2.75 -3.17 11.63
N SER A 236 2.14 -3.74 10.60
CA SER A 236 2.05 -5.17 10.38
C SER A 236 2.79 -5.59 9.13
N VAL A 237 3.23 -6.84 9.10
CA VAL A 237 3.89 -7.44 7.94
C VAL A 237 2.89 -8.31 7.19
N GLU A 238 2.84 -8.17 5.88
CA GLU A 238 2.09 -9.09 5.02
C GLU A 238 3.05 -10.00 4.25
N LEU A 239 2.85 -11.31 4.41
CA LEU A 239 3.63 -12.37 3.75
C LEU A 239 2.83 -12.98 2.61
N TYR A 240 3.51 -13.28 1.48
CA TYR A 240 2.88 -13.95 0.35
C TYR A 240 2.74 -15.44 0.60
N ALA A 241 1.52 -15.97 0.59
CA ALA A 241 1.25 -17.37 0.96
C ALA A 241 0.96 -18.30 -0.22
N VAL A 242 1.02 -17.81 -1.48
CA VAL A 242 0.68 -18.62 -2.66
C VAL A 242 1.83 -19.52 -3.05
N ASP A 243 1.59 -20.84 -3.10
CA ASP A 243 2.56 -21.88 -3.50
C ASP A 243 3.87 -21.90 -2.68
N VAL A 244 3.83 -21.40 -1.43
CA VAL A 244 4.98 -21.39 -0.52
C VAL A 244 4.93 -22.59 0.42
N ASP A 245 6.09 -23.16 0.77
CA ASP A 245 6.18 -24.22 1.76
C ASP A 245 5.69 -23.76 3.14
N VAL A 246 4.90 -24.61 3.82
CA VAL A 246 4.27 -24.28 5.12
C VAL A 246 5.30 -23.99 6.21
N ASP A 247 6.39 -24.78 6.26
CA ASP A 247 7.41 -24.62 7.29
C ASP A 247 8.24 -23.35 7.02
N ALA A 248 8.55 -23.05 5.75
CA ALA A 248 9.25 -21.83 5.37
C ALA A 248 8.40 -20.57 5.65
N LEU A 249 7.09 -20.60 5.33
CA LEU A 249 6.16 -19.51 5.62
C LEU A 249 5.96 -19.32 7.13
N GLY A 250 5.90 -20.42 7.91
CA GLY A 250 5.81 -20.36 9.36
C GLY A 250 7.03 -19.71 9.99
N HIS A 251 8.24 -20.09 9.54
CA HIS A 251 9.46 -19.43 10.00
C HIS A 251 9.51 -17.95 9.65
N ALA A 252 9.09 -17.57 8.44
CA ALA A 252 9.01 -16.16 8.05
C ALA A 252 8.01 -15.39 8.93
N ALA A 253 6.88 -16.01 9.29
CA ALA A 253 5.90 -15.40 10.17
C ALA A 253 6.44 -15.22 11.61
N GLU A 254 7.17 -16.19 12.16
CA GLU A 254 7.82 -16.05 13.47
C GLU A 254 8.84 -14.90 13.47
N VAL A 255 9.64 -14.78 12.41
CA VAL A 255 10.61 -13.68 12.28
C VAL A 255 9.88 -12.33 12.15
N ALA A 256 8.79 -12.24 11.39
CA ALA A 256 8.02 -11.01 11.25
C ALA A 256 7.38 -10.58 12.58
N ASP A 257 6.84 -11.52 13.36
CA ASP A 257 6.17 -11.30 14.65
C ASP A 257 7.12 -10.72 15.74
N GLU A 258 8.44 -10.87 15.57
CA GLU A 258 9.43 -10.23 16.46
C GLU A 258 9.53 -8.70 16.27
N TYR A 259 9.08 -8.19 15.12
CA TYR A 259 9.26 -6.78 14.74
C TYR A 259 7.95 -6.03 14.56
N ALA A 260 6.91 -6.69 14.07
CA ALA A 260 5.61 -6.12 13.72
C ALA A 260 4.54 -6.40 14.78
N GLU A 261 3.47 -5.60 14.78
CA GLU A 261 2.31 -5.80 15.67
C GLU A 261 1.54 -7.06 15.28
N ASP A 262 1.28 -7.25 13.97
CA ASP A 262 0.53 -8.35 13.41
C ASP A 262 1.23 -8.93 12.18
N VAL A 263 0.87 -10.17 11.81
CA VAL A 263 1.32 -10.82 10.58
C VAL A 263 0.10 -11.24 9.76
N TYR A 264 0.05 -10.77 8.52
CA TYR A 264 -1.00 -11.10 7.56
C TYR A 264 -0.46 -12.00 6.46
N PHE A 265 -1.31 -12.86 5.92
CA PHE A 265 -0.98 -13.77 4.85
C PHE A 265 -1.78 -13.42 3.60
N GLY A 266 -1.09 -13.08 2.50
CA GLY A 266 -1.71 -12.69 1.23
C GLY A 266 -1.98 -13.86 0.32
N TYR A 267 -3.12 -13.94 -0.12
CA TYR A 267 -3.90 -14.40 -1.24
C TYR A 267 -4.17 -15.90 -1.31
N ASP A 268 -3.56 -16.74 -0.47
CA ASP A 268 -3.96 -18.14 -0.32
C ASP A 268 -4.32 -18.45 1.15
N ALA A 269 -5.61 -18.30 1.47
CA ALA A 269 -6.13 -18.54 2.81
C ALA A 269 -5.98 -20.01 3.25
N SER A 270 -5.99 -20.97 2.32
CA SER A 270 -5.79 -22.37 2.64
C SER A 270 -4.36 -22.66 3.12
N GLN A 271 -3.38 -22.06 2.45
CA GLN A 271 -1.98 -22.15 2.81
C GLN A 271 -1.72 -21.41 4.13
N ALA A 272 -2.24 -20.18 4.27
CA ALA A 272 -2.18 -19.40 5.50
C ALA A 272 -2.73 -20.17 6.71
N ARG A 273 -3.92 -20.77 6.56
CA ARG A 273 -4.54 -21.59 7.59
C ARG A 273 -3.70 -22.82 7.96
N ALA A 274 -3.13 -23.49 6.96
CA ALA A 274 -2.26 -24.64 7.20
C ALA A 274 -1.02 -24.24 7.99
N THR A 275 -0.42 -23.10 7.67
CA THR A 275 0.74 -22.54 8.36
C THR A 275 0.40 -22.21 9.81
N ILE A 276 -0.68 -21.45 10.07
CA ILE A 276 -1.10 -21.09 11.43
C ILE A 276 -1.38 -22.34 12.28
N ARG A 277 -2.05 -23.35 11.72
CA ARG A 277 -2.30 -24.62 12.42
C ARG A 277 -1.00 -25.35 12.78
N ARG A 278 -0.02 -25.31 11.88
CA ARG A 278 1.30 -25.90 12.11
C ARG A 278 2.03 -25.16 13.23
N MET A 279 2.09 -23.82 13.17
CA MET A 279 2.70 -23.00 14.22
C MET A 279 2.05 -23.25 15.59
N ASN A 280 0.73 -23.31 15.67
CA ASN A 280 0.01 -23.59 16.91
C ASN A 280 0.32 -25.00 17.47
N ALA A 281 0.49 -26.00 16.61
CA ALA A 281 0.86 -27.34 17.04
C ALA A 281 2.29 -27.40 17.60
N ASP A 282 3.24 -26.74 16.94
CA ASP A 282 4.64 -26.68 17.39
C ASP A 282 4.78 -25.88 18.70
N ALA A 283 4.05 -24.79 18.87
CA ALA A 283 4.00 -24.03 20.12
C ALA A 283 3.48 -24.89 21.30
N GLN A 284 2.46 -25.75 21.08
CA GLN A 284 1.97 -26.70 22.10
C GLN A 284 3.02 -27.75 22.47
N ASP A 285 3.85 -28.16 21.54
CA ASP A 285 4.97 -29.09 21.76
C ASP A 285 6.23 -28.43 22.34
N GLY A 286 6.23 -27.09 22.50
CA GLY A 286 7.36 -26.29 22.97
C GLY A 286 8.50 -26.21 21.95
N LYS A 287 8.19 -26.25 20.67
CA LYS A 287 9.13 -26.13 19.54
C LYS A 287 8.90 -24.81 18.82
N THR A 288 9.97 -24.27 18.24
CA THR A 288 9.95 -23.18 17.25
C THR A 288 10.46 -23.69 15.91
N PHE A 289 10.11 -23.04 14.80
CA PHE A 289 10.58 -23.43 13.45
C PHE A 289 12.12 -23.35 13.32
N GLY A 290 12.81 -22.64 14.22
CA GLY A 290 14.27 -22.57 14.25
C GLY A 290 14.97 -23.76 14.91
N ASP A 291 14.23 -24.72 15.47
CA ASP A 291 14.76 -25.88 16.20
C ASP A 291 14.86 -27.18 15.36
N VAL A 292 14.61 -27.10 14.02
CA VAL A 292 14.63 -28.24 13.10
C VAL A 292 15.90 -28.26 12.25
#